data_6083d4800a72b14744c84575063e1397
#
_entry.id   6083d4800a72b14744c84575063e1397
#
_cell.length_a   1.000
_cell.length_b   1.000
_cell.length_c   1.000
_cell.angle_alpha   90.00
_cell.angle_beta   90.00
_cell.angle_gamma   90.00
#
_symmetry.space_group_name_H-M   'P 1'
#
loop_
_entity.id
_entity.type
_entity.pdbx_description
1 polymer ?
#
loop_
_entity_poly.entity_id
_entity_poly.type
_entity_poly.pdbx_seq_one_letter_code
_entity_poly.pdbx_strand_id
1 'polypeptide(L)'
;MYRRICILVLTLLAAQSVCFARTVNPGMRAPDRVSPGGFSPDSLNTATSERNQRLYDSIQSKTNRRAVPRMLYRMLFVKPVLDTTMNGRVLDESRLLEPYAGKTVGDITIERMMPFDSCGNWFERAGNKTHMLTRERVIRRDLLFKPGDKFDPQLVVRNKQLLRSRPYISDTEVIVVPDSLDSTRVNMVIRARDSWTISIDAGIHGEGRTMVGLSDANIFGTGNTLKIKTNFSRRDFSYGGNIVEYKIPNVLGTFYTADFSAGRDFYNSELNLGLRKEFIRPTDYEIGLTYSDIKSKRYMVDLDTSLLVKVRNLDVWGGKSHYIRSIKSSVFLTGRYSYARFSRRPPVTADYNPALHDHDAMLFGGGLYREKFYTANMVYGFGTREYLATGYKAELVSGYSWGEFNDEMYLGMSYQTGGFRGMGYICLLYTSP
;
A
#
# COMPACT_ATOMS: atom_id res chain seq x y z
N MET A 1 18.32 17.33 -29.67
CA MET A 1 18.75 17.52 -28.29
C MET A 1 17.81 16.78 -27.30
N TYR A 2 16.51 16.75 -27.53
CA TYR A 2 15.50 16.08 -26.70
C TYR A 2 15.64 14.55 -26.52
N ARG A 3 16.11 13.84 -27.53
CA ARG A 3 16.34 12.37 -27.46
C ARG A 3 17.36 11.93 -26.41
N ARG A 4 18.33 12.79 -26.04
CA ARG A 4 19.34 12.47 -25.03
C ARG A 4 18.88 12.76 -23.60
N ILE A 5 17.92 13.67 -23.39
CA ILE A 5 17.36 13.99 -22.08
C ILE A 5 16.35 12.92 -21.64
N CYS A 6 15.52 12.40 -22.56
CA CYS A 6 14.61 11.28 -22.25
C CYS A 6 15.35 9.99 -21.86
N ILE A 7 16.50 9.71 -22.48
CA ILE A 7 17.32 8.55 -22.13
C ILE A 7 17.95 8.73 -20.73
N LEU A 8 18.32 9.95 -20.35
CA LEU A 8 18.92 10.23 -19.04
C LEU A 8 17.89 10.15 -17.90
N VAL A 9 16.65 10.55 -18.14
CA VAL A 9 15.54 10.43 -17.14
C VAL A 9 15.12 8.97 -16.99
N LEU A 10 15.07 8.20 -18.08
CA LEU A 10 14.80 6.76 -18.06
C LEU A 10 15.88 5.94 -17.36
N THR A 11 17.15 6.33 -17.50
CA THR A 11 18.26 5.67 -16.79
C THR A 11 18.30 6.02 -15.29
N LEU A 12 17.87 7.23 -14.90
CA LEU A 12 17.77 7.63 -13.49
C LEU A 12 16.60 6.95 -12.77
N LEU A 13 15.45 6.75 -13.42
CA LEU A 13 14.32 6.01 -12.88
C LEU A 13 14.59 4.50 -12.78
N ALA A 14 15.30 3.93 -13.75
CA ALA A 14 15.76 2.55 -13.70
C ALA A 14 16.85 2.31 -12.63
N ALA A 15 17.69 3.30 -12.34
CA ALA A 15 18.73 3.22 -11.32
C ALA A 15 18.15 3.23 -9.87
N GLN A 16 17.03 3.88 -9.63
CA GLN A 16 16.39 3.89 -8.32
C GLN A 16 15.72 2.54 -7.97
N SER A 17 15.31 1.77 -8.97
CA SER A 17 14.71 0.44 -8.76
C SER A 17 15.75 -0.68 -8.55
N VAL A 18 17.02 -0.46 -8.85
CA VAL A 18 18.11 -1.46 -8.77
C VAL A 18 19.00 -1.27 -7.52
N CYS A 19 18.89 -0.16 -6.80
CA CYS A 19 19.83 0.19 -5.73
C CYS A 19 19.61 -0.53 -4.39
N PHE A 20 18.67 -1.48 -4.27
CA PHE A 20 18.45 -2.21 -3.00
C PHE A 20 18.91 -3.67 -3.00
N ALA A 21 19.62 -4.13 -4.04
CA ALA A 21 20.05 -5.52 -4.16
C ALA A 21 21.57 -5.74 -4.26
N ARG A 22 22.42 -4.78 -3.87
CA ARG A 22 23.88 -4.95 -4.01
C ARG A 22 24.68 -4.46 -2.82
N THR A 23 24.71 -5.28 -1.76
CA THR A 23 25.87 -5.39 -0.89
C THR A 23 26.18 -6.88 -0.68
N VAL A 24 26.74 -7.51 -1.69
CA VAL A 24 27.39 -8.80 -1.55
C VAL A 24 28.90 -8.56 -1.64
N ASN A 25 29.58 -8.92 -0.57
CA ASN A 25 31.00 -8.86 -0.32
C ASN A 25 31.78 -9.67 -1.42
N PRO A 26 32.83 -9.13 -2.07
CA PRO A 26 33.58 -9.86 -3.09
C PRO A 26 34.71 -10.70 -2.43
N GLY A 27 34.34 -11.80 -1.79
CA GLY A 27 35.35 -12.63 -1.10
C GLY A 27 35.02 -14.11 -0.98
N MET A 28 34.03 -14.63 -1.67
CA MET A 28 33.77 -16.09 -1.64
C MET A 28 34.09 -16.73 -3.00
N ARG A 29 35.06 -17.63 -2.99
CA ARG A 29 35.37 -18.59 -4.04
C ARG A 29 34.09 -19.36 -4.42
N ALA A 30 33.88 -19.54 -5.72
CA ALA A 30 32.84 -20.40 -6.24
C ALA A 30 33.06 -21.84 -5.79
N PRO A 31 32.03 -22.51 -5.25
CA PRO A 31 32.08 -23.95 -5.06
C PRO A 31 31.85 -24.70 -6.38
N ASP A 32 32.52 -25.83 -6.50
CA ASP A 32 32.53 -26.71 -7.67
C ASP A 32 31.13 -27.09 -8.19
N ARG A 33 31.09 -27.36 -9.51
CA ARG A 33 29.92 -27.82 -10.25
C ARG A 33 29.30 -29.03 -9.59
N VAL A 34 28.13 -28.86 -8.98
CA VAL A 34 27.22 -29.94 -8.59
C VAL A 34 26.23 -30.17 -9.73
N SER A 35 26.12 -31.44 -10.15
CA SER A 35 25.19 -31.94 -11.16
C SER A 35 23.73 -31.56 -10.86
N PRO A 36 22.84 -31.45 -11.87
CA PRO A 36 21.46 -31.05 -11.69
C PRO A 36 20.64 -32.20 -11.07
N GLY A 37 20.77 -32.39 -9.78
CA GLY A 37 19.83 -33.13 -8.94
C GLY A 37 18.68 -32.20 -8.58
N GLY A 38 17.45 -32.66 -8.77
CA GLY A 38 16.23 -31.90 -8.61
C GLY A 38 16.17 -31.14 -7.28
N PHE A 39 16.25 -29.82 -7.35
CA PHE A 39 16.06 -28.93 -6.20
C PHE A 39 14.58 -28.93 -5.81
N SER A 40 14.28 -29.46 -4.64
CA SER A 40 12.97 -29.29 -4.01
C SER A 40 12.82 -27.84 -3.53
N PRO A 41 11.69 -27.16 -3.80
CA PRO A 41 11.43 -25.81 -3.26
C PRO A 41 11.50 -25.72 -1.73
N ASP A 42 11.34 -26.84 -1.04
CA ASP A 42 11.32 -26.95 0.42
C ASP A 42 12.70 -26.69 1.07
N SER A 43 13.82 -27.02 0.39
CA SER A 43 15.16 -26.83 0.95
C SER A 43 15.62 -25.35 0.96
N LEU A 44 15.18 -24.55 0.00
CA LEU A 44 15.52 -23.13 -0.07
C LEU A 44 14.81 -22.29 0.98
N ASN A 45 13.58 -22.65 1.33
CA ASN A 45 12.79 -21.93 2.33
C ASN A 45 13.32 -22.16 3.74
N THR A 46 13.80 -23.36 4.05
CA THR A 46 14.40 -23.68 5.36
C THR A 46 15.71 -22.92 5.55
N ALA A 47 16.60 -22.93 4.56
CA ALA A 47 17.88 -22.21 4.61
C ALA A 47 17.70 -20.68 4.72
N THR A 48 16.69 -20.12 4.04
CA THR A 48 16.37 -18.67 4.12
C THR A 48 15.80 -18.30 5.49
N SER A 49 14.95 -19.15 6.06
CA SER A 49 14.37 -18.95 7.39
C SER A 49 15.47 -19.00 8.48
N GLU A 50 16.35 -19.99 8.43
CA GLU A 50 17.48 -20.09 9.37
C GLU A 50 18.47 -18.92 9.24
N ARG A 51 18.78 -18.50 8.01
CA ARG A 51 19.63 -17.34 7.75
C ARG A 51 19.03 -16.06 8.34
N ASN A 52 17.74 -15.85 8.16
CA ASN A 52 17.03 -14.71 8.69
C ASN A 52 17.00 -14.74 10.21
N GLN A 53 16.79 -15.91 10.82
CA GLN A 53 16.84 -16.07 12.27
C GLN A 53 18.22 -15.74 12.84
N ARG A 54 19.31 -16.22 12.22
CA ARG A 54 20.69 -15.87 12.60
C ARG A 54 20.97 -14.37 12.47
N LEU A 55 20.40 -13.71 11.45
CA LEU A 55 20.50 -12.26 11.29
C LEU A 55 19.82 -11.52 12.46
N TYR A 56 18.60 -11.94 12.84
CA TYR A 56 17.90 -11.38 14.00
C TYR A 56 18.66 -11.57 15.29
N ASP A 57 19.15 -12.76 15.55
CA ASP A 57 19.94 -13.06 16.75
C ASP A 57 21.23 -12.22 16.79
N SER A 58 21.86 -12.02 15.64
CA SER A 58 23.05 -11.18 15.50
C SER A 58 22.73 -9.70 15.77
N ILE A 59 21.65 -9.18 15.22
CA ILE A 59 21.21 -7.79 15.45
C ILE A 59 20.80 -7.61 16.91
N GLN A 60 20.05 -8.56 17.47
CA GLN A 60 19.62 -8.53 18.87
C GLN A 60 20.80 -8.58 19.84
N SER A 61 21.79 -9.43 19.58
CA SER A 61 22.97 -9.54 20.43
C SER A 61 23.83 -8.27 20.44
N LYS A 62 23.96 -7.61 19.28
CA LYS A 62 24.69 -6.33 19.15
C LYS A 62 23.95 -5.16 19.79
N THR A 63 22.61 -5.16 19.72
CA THR A 63 21.76 -4.08 20.26
C THR A 63 21.58 -4.18 21.77
N ASN A 64 21.72 -5.36 22.36
CA ASN A 64 21.58 -5.57 23.79
C ASN A 64 22.70 -4.94 24.64
N ARG A 65 23.81 -4.51 24.03
CA ARG A 65 24.97 -3.94 24.74
C ARG A 65 24.76 -2.50 25.24
N ARG A 66 23.77 -1.75 24.73
CA ARG A 66 23.47 -0.37 25.14
C ARG A 66 21.96 -0.18 25.34
N ALA A 67 21.57 0.69 26.28
CA ALA A 67 20.16 0.89 26.64
C ALA A 67 19.30 1.47 25.51
N VAL A 68 19.81 2.51 24.82
CA VAL A 68 19.07 3.20 23.73
C VAL A 68 18.89 2.32 22.50
N PRO A 69 19.91 1.62 21.95
CA PRO A 69 19.70 0.69 20.86
C PRO A 69 18.78 -0.47 21.22
N ARG A 70 18.82 -0.97 22.46
CA ARG A 70 17.91 -2.02 22.95
C ARG A 70 16.45 -1.57 22.94
N MET A 71 16.20 -0.33 23.36
CA MET A 71 14.88 0.27 23.36
C MET A 71 14.36 0.45 21.92
N LEU A 72 15.16 1.03 21.03
CA LEU A 72 14.82 1.20 19.62
C LEU A 72 14.60 -0.14 18.91
N TYR A 73 15.41 -1.14 19.19
CA TYR A 73 15.23 -2.48 18.65
C TYR A 73 13.88 -3.06 19.04
N ARG A 74 13.49 -2.97 20.31
CA ARG A 74 12.19 -3.47 20.79
C ARG A 74 10.99 -2.71 20.23
N MET A 75 11.17 -1.44 19.86
CA MET A 75 10.13 -0.62 19.22
C MET A 75 9.96 -0.95 17.73
N LEU A 76 11.07 -1.20 17.04
CA LEU A 76 11.11 -1.37 15.59
C LEU A 76 11.00 -2.83 15.15
N PHE A 77 11.40 -3.77 16.02
CA PHE A 77 11.45 -5.18 15.66
C PHE A 77 10.49 -6.00 16.54
N VAL A 78 9.38 -6.38 15.95
CA VAL A 78 8.47 -7.38 16.54
C VAL A 78 9.16 -8.76 16.36
N LYS A 79 9.22 -9.57 17.43
CA LYS A 79 9.71 -10.94 17.29
C LYS A 79 8.81 -11.66 16.28
N PRO A 80 9.38 -12.27 15.23
CA PRO A 80 8.57 -13.07 14.32
C PRO A 80 7.93 -14.18 15.14
N VAL A 81 6.62 -14.30 15.08
CA VAL A 81 5.93 -15.50 15.54
C VAL A 81 6.30 -16.59 14.54
N LEU A 82 7.33 -17.35 14.87
CA LEU A 82 7.67 -18.56 14.15
C LEU A 82 6.51 -19.54 14.38
N ASP A 83 5.63 -19.62 13.41
CA ASP A 83 4.65 -20.68 13.34
C ASP A 83 5.45 -21.96 13.05
N THR A 84 5.81 -22.68 14.12
CA THR A 84 6.63 -23.90 14.08
C THR A 84 5.96 -25.03 13.30
N THR A 85 4.68 -24.89 12.96
CA THR A 85 3.93 -25.84 12.16
C THR A 85 4.10 -25.66 10.65
N MET A 86 4.77 -24.58 10.21
CA MET A 86 4.88 -24.21 8.80
C MET A 86 6.35 -24.12 8.39
N ASN A 87 7.02 -25.24 8.22
CA ASN A 87 8.38 -25.37 7.69
C ASN A 87 8.59 -24.59 6.38
N GLY A 88 8.65 -23.27 6.41
CA GLY A 88 8.98 -22.41 5.26
C GLY A 88 8.12 -22.60 3.99
N ARG A 89 7.02 -23.38 4.06
CA ARG A 89 6.16 -23.61 2.91
C ARG A 89 5.30 -22.39 2.62
N VAL A 90 5.36 -21.94 1.40
CA VAL A 90 4.40 -20.99 0.84
C VAL A 90 3.06 -21.70 0.70
N LEU A 91 2.18 -21.56 1.69
CA LEU A 91 0.87 -22.23 1.70
C LEU A 91 -0.17 -21.38 0.99
N ASP A 92 -0.86 -22.02 0.09
CA ASP A 92 -2.13 -21.51 -0.45
C ASP A 92 -3.21 -21.77 0.62
N GLU A 93 -3.42 -20.77 1.51
CA GLU A 93 -4.39 -20.88 2.61
C GLU A 93 -5.80 -21.23 2.12
N SER A 94 -6.15 -20.91 0.89
CA SER A 94 -7.47 -21.24 0.34
C SER A 94 -7.69 -22.75 0.23
N ARG A 95 -6.63 -23.52 0.01
CA ARG A 95 -6.72 -24.99 -0.04
C ARG A 95 -7.05 -25.61 1.32
N LEU A 96 -6.58 -25.01 2.40
CA LEU A 96 -6.91 -25.48 3.76
C LEU A 96 -8.39 -25.26 4.10
N LEU A 97 -9.01 -24.28 3.47
CA LEU A 97 -10.42 -23.92 3.65
C LEU A 97 -11.35 -24.63 2.66
N GLU A 98 -10.82 -25.34 1.67
CA GLU A 98 -11.59 -26.05 0.63
C GLU A 98 -12.65 -27.03 1.18
N PRO A 99 -12.41 -27.79 2.29
CA PRO A 99 -13.41 -28.65 2.87
C PRO A 99 -14.70 -27.95 3.31
N TYR A 100 -14.66 -26.65 3.49
CA TYR A 100 -15.81 -25.83 3.91
C TYR A 100 -16.51 -25.14 2.74
N ALA A 101 -15.97 -25.25 1.51
CA ALA A 101 -16.51 -24.59 0.33
C ALA A 101 -17.98 -24.92 0.09
N GLY A 102 -18.79 -23.90 -0.19
CA GLY A 102 -20.22 -24.04 -0.46
C GLY A 102 -21.12 -24.22 0.76
N LYS A 103 -20.58 -24.45 1.96
CA LYS A 103 -21.37 -24.43 3.21
C LYS A 103 -21.94 -23.03 3.45
N THR A 104 -22.95 -22.92 4.29
CA THR A 104 -23.56 -21.65 4.63
C THR A 104 -22.81 -21.00 5.81
N VAL A 105 -22.43 -19.74 5.70
CA VAL A 105 -21.85 -18.98 6.79
C VAL A 105 -22.90 -18.77 7.88
N GLY A 106 -22.62 -19.25 9.08
CA GLY A 106 -23.41 -19.06 10.27
C GLY A 106 -23.05 -17.78 11.00
N ASP A 107 -22.81 -17.89 12.29
CA ASP A 107 -22.46 -16.75 13.14
C ASP A 107 -21.02 -16.30 12.91
N ILE A 108 -20.82 -14.99 12.94
CA ILE A 108 -19.51 -14.34 12.85
C ILE A 108 -19.21 -13.62 14.15
N THR A 109 -18.25 -14.14 14.90
CA THR A 109 -17.75 -13.56 16.13
C THR A 109 -16.46 -12.77 15.82
N ILE A 110 -16.34 -11.57 16.39
CA ILE A 110 -15.14 -10.73 16.23
C ILE A 110 -14.45 -10.59 17.58
N GLU A 111 -13.24 -11.14 17.65
CA GLU A 111 -12.32 -10.99 18.80
C GLU A 111 -11.31 -9.90 18.50
N ARG A 112 -11.31 -8.84 19.31
CA ARG A 112 -10.42 -7.69 19.17
C ARG A 112 -9.29 -7.79 20.17
N MET A 113 -8.07 -7.64 19.70
CA MET A 113 -6.87 -7.77 20.52
C MET A 113 -6.09 -6.45 20.56
N MET A 114 -5.50 -6.15 21.71
CA MET A 114 -4.63 -4.99 21.88
C MET A 114 -3.37 -5.09 21.00
N PRO A 115 -2.73 -3.96 20.68
CA PRO A 115 -1.49 -3.96 19.89
C PRO A 115 -0.37 -4.80 20.52
N PHE A 116 -0.27 -4.80 21.85
CA PHE A 116 0.78 -5.50 22.60
C PHE A 116 0.18 -6.58 23.50
N ASP A 117 0.64 -7.85 23.32
CA ASP A 117 0.15 -9.00 24.10
C ASP A 117 0.66 -9.02 25.53
N SER A 118 1.95 -8.77 25.70
CA SER A 118 2.62 -8.78 26.99
C SER A 118 3.08 -7.36 27.31
N CYS A 119 2.50 -6.75 28.33
CA CYS A 119 2.96 -5.46 28.83
C CYS A 119 4.25 -5.61 29.64
N GLY A 120 5.29 -6.18 29.04
CA GLY A 120 6.56 -6.45 29.70
C GLY A 120 7.36 -5.19 30.05
N ASN A 121 7.10 -4.08 29.37
CA ASN A 121 7.76 -2.80 29.60
C ASN A 121 6.74 -1.64 29.71
N TRP A 122 7.21 -0.50 30.21
CA TRP A 122 6.35 0.65 30.46
C TRP A 122 5.77 1.24 29.15
N PHE A 123 6.47 1.13 28.02
CA PHE A 123 6.00 1.60 26.72
C PHE A 123 4.80 0.80 26.21
N GLU A 124 4.86 -0.53 26.30
CA GLU A 124 3.76 -1.40 25.91
C GLU A 124 2.53 -1.14 26.77
N ARG A 125 2.75 -0.92 28.07
CA ARG A 125 1.67 -0.54 29.02
C ARG A 125 1.08 0.82 28.68
N ALA A 126 1.92 1.84 28.45
CA ALA A 126 1.46 3.16 28.06
C ALA A 126 0.76 3.12 26.70
N GLY A 127 1.31 2.35 25.76
CA GLY A 127 0.71 2.10 24.45
C GLY A 127 -0.69 1.52 24.57
N ASN A 128 -0.85 0.40 25.24
CA ASN A 128 -2.17 -0.21 25.41
C ASN A 128 -3.14 0.68 26.20
N LYS A 129 -2.64 1.46 27.18
CA LYS A 129 -3.48 2.38 27.96
C LYS A 129 -4.00 3.57 27.16
N THR A 130 -3.22 4.07 26.21
CA THR A 130 -3.57 5.22 25.37
C THR A 130 -4.23 4.81 24.05
N HIS A 131 -4.11 3.52 23.67
CA HIS A 131 -4.72 3.00 22.48
C HIS A 131 -6.22 2.79 22.65
N MET A 132 -6.99 3.27 21.69
CA MET A 132 -8.42 3.01 21.62
C MET A 132 -8.68 1.87 20.62
N LEU A 133 -9.14 0.72 21.13
CA LEU A 133 -9.45 -0.44 20.29
C LEU A 133 -10.41 -0.10 19.15
N THR A 134 -10.09 -0.61 17.98
CA THR A 134 -10.96 -0.55 16.82
C THR A 134 -12.35 -1.09 17.16
N ARG A 135 -13.38 -0.32 16.91
CA ARG A 135 -14.75 -0.72 17.21
C ARG A 135 -15.15 -1.93 16.37
N GLU A 136 -15.85 -2.88 16.97
CA GLU A 136 -16.29 -4.11 16.27
C GLU A 136 -17.02 -3.82 14.95
N ARG A 137 -17.91 -2.81 14.96
CA ARG A 137 -18.64 -2.38 13.76
C ARG A 137 -17.73 -1.95 12.60
N VAL A 138 -16.50 -1.48 12.88
CA VAL A 138 -15.53 -1.08 11.87
C VAL A 138 -14.96 -2.31 11.20
N ILE A 139 -14.54 -3.32 11.96
CA ILE A 139 -14.07 -4.60 11.45
C ILE A 139 -15.18 -5.30 10.67
N ARG A 140 -16.40 -5.32 11.23
CA ARG A 140 -17.56 -5.95 10.61
C ARG A 140 -17.93 -5.33 9.25
N ARG A 141 -17.77 -4.01 9.10
CA ARG A 141 -17.97 -3.32 7.80
C ARG A 141 -16.93 -3.71 6.74
N ASP A 142 -15.74 -4.12 7.16
CA ASP A 142 -14.66 -4.53 6.26
C ASP A 142 -14.75 -6.03 5.87
N LEU A 143 -15.80 -6.75 6.31
CA LEU A 143 -16.04 -8.12 5.89
C LEU A 143 -16.65 -8.17 4.50
N LEU A 144 -16.12 -9.07 3.65
CA LEU A 144 -16.61 -9.32 2.30
C LEU A 144 -17.74 -10.35 2.25
N PHE A 145 -18.09 -10.96 3.38
CA PHE A 145 -19.12 -11.96 3.56
C PHE A 145 -19.95 -11.64 4.81
N LYS A 146 -21.14 -12.17 4.86
CA LYS A 146 -22.10 -11.99 5.95
C LYS A 146 -22.78 -13.33 6.30
N PRO A 147 -23.42 -13.45 7.47
CA PRO A 147 -24.26 -14.61 7.78
C PRO A 147 -25.28 -14.89 6.67
N GLY A 148 -25.44 -16.16 6.30
CA GLY A 148 -26.30 -16.61 5.21
C GLY A 148 -25.62 -16.73 3.84
N ASP A 149 -24.45 -16.13 3.65
CA ASP A 149 -23.71 -16.28 2.39
C ASP A 149 -23.14 -17.71 2.23
N LYS A 150 -22.83 -18.09 0.99
CA LYS A 150 -22.08 -19.32 0.74
C LYS A 150 -20.60 -19.10 1.03
N PHE A 151 -20.02 -20.04 1.78
CA PHE A 151 -18.60 -19.99 2.14
C PHE A 151 -17.73 -20.15 0.90
N ASP A 152 -16.92 -19.15 0.62
CA ASP A 152 -15.93 -19.12 -0.46
C ASP A 152 -14.53 -18.98 0.13
N PRO A 153 -13.67 -20.02 0.05
CA PRO A 153 -12.30 -19.99 0.55
C PRO A 153 -11.47 -18.82 0.02
N GLN A 154 -11.64 -18.49 -1.26
CA GLN A 154 -10.88 -17.39 -1.89
C GLN A 154 -11.31 -16.02 -1.32
N LEU A 155 -12.61 -15.86 -1.08
CA LEU A 155 -13.16 -14.62 -0.52
C LEU A 155 -12.70 -14.42 0.93
N VAL A 156 -12.60 -15.49 1.71
CA VAL A 156 -12.09 -15.45 3.09
C VAL A 156 -10.61 -15.03 3.12
N VAL A 157 -9.77 -15.63 2.29
CA VAL A 157 -8.36 -15.25 2.19
C VAL A 157 -8.21 -13.80 1.75
N ARG A 158 -8.99 -13.37 0.76
CA ARG A 158 -8.99 -11.96 0.30
C ARG A 158 -9.45 -11.01 1.40
N ASN A 159 -10.45 -11.36 2.18
CA ASN A 159 -10.90 -10.55 3.30
C ASN A 159 -9.84 -10.41 4.38
N LYS A 160 -9.12 -11.47 4.67
CA LYS A 160 -7.99 -11.48 5.60
C LYS A 160 -6.91 -10.47 5.16
N GLN A 161 -6.62 -10.42 3.85
CA GLN A 161 -5.69 -9.45 3.27
C GLN A 161 -6.24 -8.02 3.35
N LEU A 162 -7.54 -7.83 3.03
CA LEU A 162 -8.19 -6.53 3.14
C LEU A 162 -8.11 -5.98 4.56
N LEU A 163 -8.40 -6.79 5.57
CA LEU A 163 -8.29 -6.37 6.98
C LEU A 163 -6.85 -6.00 7.33
N ARG A 164 -5.86 -6.79 6.92
CA ARG A 164 -4.44 -6.48 7.17
C ARG A 164 -3.91 -5.28 6.39
N SER A 165 -4.53 -4.90 5.28
CA SER A 165 -4.18 -3.68 4.57
C SER A 165 -4.64 -2.40 5.28
N ARG A 166 -5.48 -2.56 6.33
CA ARG A 166 -5.93 -1.43 7.14
C ARG A 166 -4.81 -0.96 8.08
N PRO A 167 -4.49 0.33 8.14
CA PRO A 167 -3.38 0.84 8.94
C PRO A 167 -3.59 0.64 10.46
N TYR A 168 -4.82 0.36 10.88
CA TYR A 168 -5.18 0.11 12.28
C TYR A 168 -5.19 -1.38 12.66
N ILE A 169 -4.92 -2.30 11.73
CA ILE A 169 -4.84 -3.74 11.99
C ILE A 169 -3.43 -4.23 11.71
N SER A 170 -2.79 -4.83 12.71
CA SER A 170 -1.46 -5.42 12.58
C SER A 170 -1.51 -6.88 12.12
N ASP A 171 -2.52 -7.63 12.58
CA ASP A 171 -2.72 -9.02 12.19
C ASP A 171 -4.20 -9.41 12.21
N THR A 172 -4.55 -10.39 11.40
CA THR A 172 -5.90 -10.96 11.35
C THR A 172 -5.82 -12.46 11.14
N GLU A 173 -6.54 -13.19 11.96
CA GLU A 173 -6.75 -14.63 11.82
C GLU A 173 -8.24 -14.91 11.63
N VAL A 174 -8.56 -15.84 10.73
CA VAL A 174 -9.92 -16.31 10.51
C VAL A 174 -9.97 -17.79 10.82
N ILE A 175 -10.73 -18.15 11.84
CA ILE A 175 -10.93 -19.53 12.29
C ILE A 175 -12.33 -19.96 11.85
N VAL A 176 -12.40 -21.09 11.14
CA VAL A 176 -13.65 -21.68 10.69
C VAL A 176 -14.00 -22.82 11.64
N VAL A 177 -15.16 -22.71 12.27
CA VAL A 177 -15.67 -23.69 13.24
C VAL A 177 -16.91 -24.35 12.63
N PRO A 178 -16.88 -25.66 12.35
CA PRO A 178 -18.08 -26.38 11.92
C PRO A 178 -19.20 -26.22 12.94
N ASP A 179 -20.42 -26.02 12.49
CA ASP A 179 -21.57 -26.03 13.39
C ASP A 179 -21.81 -27.44 13.92
N SER A 180 -21.96 -27.58 15.23
CA SER A 180 -22.18 -28.89 15.86
C SER A 180 -23.59 -29.49 15.59
N LEU A 181 -24.55 -28.62 15.26
CA LEU A 181 -25.94 -28.99 15.05
C LEU A 181 -26.30 -29.14 13.56
N ASP A 182 -25.57 -28.42 12.69
CA ASP A 182 -25.84 -28.41 11.24
C ASP A 182 -24.53 -28.51 10.44
N SER A 183 -24.27 -29.70 9.92
CA SER A 183 -23.07 -29.99 9.11
C SER A 183 -22.97 -29.17 7.81
N THR A 184 -24.06 -28.53 7.37
CA THR A 184 -24.09 -27.65 6.18
C THR A 184 -23.71 -26.21 6.50
N ARG A 185 -23.49 -25.87 7.78
CA ARG A 185 -23.12 -24.52 8.26
C ARG A 185 -21.74 -24.51 8.84
N VAL A 186 -21.13 -23.34 8.80
CA VAL A 186 -19.85 -23.02 9.44
C VAL A 186 -19.94 -21.69 10.15
N ASN A 187 -19.51 -21.65 11.39
CA ASN A 187 -19.35 -20.42 12.15
C ASN A 187 -17.93 -19.89 11.98
N MET A 188 -17.75 -18.59 12.10
CA MET A 188 -16.45 -17.95 11.88
C MET A 188 -16.05 -17.10 13.07
N VAL A 189 -14.80 -17.23 13.51
CA VAL A 189 -14.20 -16.37 14.51
C VAL A 189 -13.10 -15.55 13.83
N ILE A 190 -13.27 -14.24 13.85
CA ILE A 190 -12.31 -13.31 13.27
C ILE A 190 -11.56 -12.65 14.41
N ARG A 191 -10.29 -13.03 14.58
CA ARG A 191 -9.38 -12.40 15.52
C ARG A 191 -8.65 -11.27 14.82
N ALA A 192 -8.87 -10.05 15.26
CA ALA A 192 -8.20 -8.88 14.74
C ALA A 192 -7.35 -8.23 15.83
N ARG A 193 -6.04 -8.13 15.57
CA ARG A 193 -5.10 -7.44 16.43
C ARG A 193 -4.93 -6.02 15.92
N ASP A 194 -5.15 -5.05 16.78
CA ASP A 194 -4.92 -3.66 16.44
C ASP A 194 -3.43 -3.37 16.23
N SER A 195 -3.15 -2.36 15.43
CA SER A 195 -1.83 -1.76 15.28
C SER A 195 -1.70 -0.58 16.22
N TRP A 196 -0.49 -0.23 16.64
CA TRP A 196 -0.22 1.09 17.20
C TRP A 196 -0.39 2.14 16.10
N THR A 197 -1.35 3.07 16.26
CA THR A 197 -1.83 3.95 15.19
C THR A 197 -1.32 5.38 15.26
N ILE A 198 -0.74 5.77 16.41
CA ILE A 198 -0.21 7.12 16.61
C ILE A 198 1.22 7.18 16.09
N SER A 199 1.49 8.14 15.20
CA SER A 199 2.84 8.40 14.69
C SER A 199 3.17 9.88 14.68
N ILE A 200 4.46 10.17 14.83
CA ILE A 200 5.03 11.51 14.74
C ILE A 200 5.98 11.49 13.55
N ASP A 201 5.77 12.41 12.62
CA ASP A 201 6.62 12.62 11.46
C ASP A 201 7.42 13.92 11.66
N ALA A 202 8.66 13.92 11.23
CA ALA A 202 9.46 15.13 11.13
C ALA A 202 10.19 15.14 9.79
N GLY A 203 10.19 16.26 9.11
CA GLY A 203 10.83 16.41 7.82
C GLY A 203 11.52 17.76 7.67
N ILE A 204 12.63 17.77 6.94
CA ILE A 204 13.32 18.97 6.53
C ILE A 204 13.10 19.13 5.03
N HIS A 205 12.52 20.25 4.63
CA HIS A 205 12.32 20.61 3.24
C HIS A 205 13.35 21.65 2.81
N GLY A 206 13.56 21.79 1.52
CA GLY A 206 14.41 22.85 0.96
C GLY A 206 14.03 24.25 1.47
N GLU A 207 14.89 25.22 1.27
CA GLU A 207 14.72 26.63 1.69
C GLU A 207 14.61 26.82 3.22
N GLY A 208 15.16 25.91 4.04
CA GLY A 208 15.20 26.05 5.49
C GLY A 208 13.86 25.86 6.19
N ARG A 209 12.95 25.06 5.60
CA ARG A 209 11.65 24.72 6.19
C ARG A 209 11.70 23.38 6.91
N THR A 210 10.99 23.30 8.02
CA THR A 210 10.83 22.07 8.82
C THR A 210 9.35 21.79 9.00
N MET A 211 8.97 20.52 8.88
CA MET A 211 7.61 20.04 9.12
C MET A 211 7.62 19.08 10.30
N VAL A 212 6.65 19.23 11.19
CA VAL A 212 6.32 18.27 12.23
C VAL A 212 4.88 17.82 12.04
N GLY A 213 4.66 16.51 11.95
CA GLY A 213 3.36 15.91 11.77
C GLY A 213 2.99 15.02 12.95
N LEU A 214 1.73 15.04 13.33
CA LEU A 214 1.11 14.10 14.25
C LEU A 214 -0.03 13.42 13.52
N SER A 215 -0.08 12.10 13.57
CA SER A 215 -1.17 11.34 12.98
C SER A 215 -1.65 10.21 13.87
N ASP A 216 -2.96 9.93 13.78
CA ASP A 216 -3.59 8.74 14.33
C ASP A 216 -4.42 8.07 13.22
N ALA A 217 -4.09 6.82 12.90
CA ALA A 217 -4.76 6.04 11.86
C ALA A 217 -6.04 5.34 12.35
N ASN A 218 -6.43 5.54 13.62
CA ASN A 218 -7.62 4.93 14.22
C ASN A 218 -8.31 5.89 15.20
N ILE A 219 -8.46 7.13 14.82
CA ILE A 219 -9.02 8.14 15.74
C ILE A 219 -10.33 7.68 16.36
N PHE A 220 -10.40 7.67 17.67
CA PHE A 220 -11.56 7.19 18.45
C PHE A 220 -12.01 5.75 18.14
N GLY A 221 -11.12 4.88 17.65
CA GLY A 221 -11.45 3.50 17.28
C GLY A 221 -12.36 3.38 16.05
N THR A 222 -12.43 4.41 15.22
CA THR A 222 -13.32 4.46 14.05
C THR A 222 -12.70 3.92 12.77
N GLY A 223 -11.40 3.62 12.78
CA GLY A 223 -10.63 3.24 11.60
C GLY A 223 -10.34 4.40 10.66
N ASN A 224 -10.66 5.63 11.07
CA ASN A 224 -10.37 6.83 10.29
C ASN A 224 -8.98 7.37 10.65
N THR A 225 -8.29 7.94 9.67
CA THR A 225 -6.99 8.58 9.87
C THR A 225 -7.17 10.09 9.96
N LEU A 226 -6.58 10.69 10.99
CA LEU A 226 -6.39 12.14 11.08
C LEU A 226 -4.88 12.42 11.12
N LYS A 227 -4.41 13.33 10.29
CA LYS A 227 -3.03 13.80 10.29
C LYS A 227 -3.00 15.32 10.26
N ILE A 228 -2.22 15.90 11.15
CA ILE A 228 -1.98 17.35 11.24
C ILE A 228 -0.49 17.58 11.04
N LYS A 229 -0.13 18.35 10.05
CA LYS A 229 1.24 18.77 9.75
C LYS A 229 1.37 20.24 10.04
N THR A 230 2.38 20.62 10.79
CA THR A 230 2.72 22.02 11.12
C THR A 230 4.08 22.35 10.52
N ASN A 231 4.16 23.46 9.82
CA ASN A 231 5.36 23.90 9.12
C ASN A 231 5.97 25.11 9.82
N PHE A 232 7.30 25.11 9.92
CA PHE A 232 8.09 26.15 10.58
C PHE A 232 9.27 26.55 9.71
N SER A 233 9.68 27.82 9.78
CA SER A 233 10.96 28.26 9.27
C SER A 233 12.08 27.76 10.20
N ARG A 234 13.15 27.24 9.61
CA ARG A 234 14.31 26.74 10.37
C ARG A 234 15.21 27.87 10.89
N ARG A 235 15.10 29.08 10.32
CA ARG A 235 15.95 30.21 10.67
C ARG A 235 15.51 30.89 11.96
N ASP A 236 14.22 31.10 12.12
CA ASP A 236 13.61 31.93 13.17
C ASP A 236 12.44 31.24 13.88
N PHE A 237 12.18 29.94 13.57
CA PHE A 237 11.06 29.16 14.06
C PHE A 237 9.68 29.80 13.81
N SER A 238 9.61 30.75 12.85
CA SER A 238 8.33 31.34 12.49
C SER A 238 7.36 30.29 11.94
N TYR A 239 6.10 30.45 12.32
CA TYR A 239 5.03 29.55 11.93
C TYR A 239 4.66 29.71 10.45
N GLY A 240 4.72 28.62 9.70
CA GLY A 240 4.44 28.60 8.27
C GLY A 240 3.00 28.21 7.90
N GLY A 241 2.31 27.53 8.79
CA GLY A 241 0.94 27.06 8.56
C GLY A 241 0.73 25.61 8.91
N ASN A 242 -0.53 25.18 8.82
CA ASN A 242 -0.95 23.80 9.04
C ASN A 242 -1.61 23.21 7.81
N ILE A 243 -1.43 21.89 7.65
CA ILE A 243 -2.17 21.04 6.71
C ILE A 243 -2.86 19.96 7.53
N VAL A 244 -4.15 19.80 7.33
CA VAL A 244 -4.96 18.76 7.95
C VAL A 244 -5.40 17.77 6.89
N GLU A 245 -5.13 16.49 7.13
CA GLU A 245 -5.55 15.38 6.27
C GLU A 245 -6.51 14.48 7.07
N TYR A 246 -7.64 14.14 6.47
CA TYR A 246 -8.60 13.21 7.05
C TYR A 246 -9.01 12.15 6.03
N LYS A 247 -8.93 10.87 6.43
CA LYS A 247 -9.24 9.76 5.54
C LYS A 247 -10.20 8.78 6.22
N ILE A 248 -11.23 8.41 5.48
CA ILE A 248 -12.23 7.40 5.86
C ILE A 248 -12.07 6.22 4.90
N PRO A 249 -11.46 5.09 5.29
CA PRO A 249 -11.11 4.00 4.37
C PRO A 249 -12.28 3.14 3.92
N ASN A 250 -13.43 3.21 4.59
CA ASN A 250 -14.64 2.47 4.22
C ASN A 250 -15.87 3.24 4.69
N VAL A 251 -16.38 4.14 3.86
CA VAL A 251 -17.53 4.96 4.17
C VAL A 251 -18.77 4.06 4.31
N LEU A 252 -19.31 3.97 5.52
CA LEU A 252 -20.54 3.23 5.85
C LEU A 252 -20.57 1.74 5.39
N GLY A 253 -19.42 1.11 5.16
CA GLY A 253 -19.36 -0.28 4.69
C GLY A 253 -19.53 -0.46 3.18
N THR A 254 -19.46 0.61 2.41
CA THR A 254 -19.61 0.60 0.94
C THR A 254 -18.30 0.35 0.20
N PHE A 255 -17.20 0.24 0.94
CA PHE A 255 -15.83 0.15 0.43
C PHE A 255 -15.35 1.40 -0.34
N TYR A 256 -16.09 2.51 -0.28
CA TYR A 256 -15.58 3.79 -0.74
C TYR A 256 -14.61 4.37 0.29
N THR A 257 -13.48 4.85 -0.19
CA THR A 257 -12.55 5.65 0.60
C THR A 257 -12.80 7.11 0.32
N ALA A 258 -13.01 7.91 1.36
CA ALA A 258 -13.06 9.36 1.26
C ALA A 258 -11.79 9.96 1.85
N ASP A 259 -11.19 10.91 1.10
CA ASP A 259 -10.00 11.64 1.50
C ASP A 259 -10.31 13.14 1.49
N PHE A 260 -9.85 13.82 2.49
CA PHE A 260 -9.87 15.27 2.60
C PHE A 260 -8.49 15.76 3.03
N SER A 261 -7.95 16.78 2.35
CA SER A 261 -6.77 17.51 2.79
C SER A 261 -6.96 18.99 2.55
N ALA A 262 -6.70 19.80 3.55
CA ALA A 262 -6.76 21.24 3.43
C ALA A 262 -5.72 21.91 4.33
N GLY A 263 -5.17 22.99 3.84
CA GLY A 263 -4.23 23.78 4.64
C GLY A 263 -3.36 24.71 3.84
N ARG A 264 -2.37 25.26 4.55
CA ARG A 264 -1.38 26.14 3.96
C ARG A 264 0.00 25.90 4.58
N ASP A 265 1.01 26.17 3.79
CA ASP A 265 2.42 26.14 4.18
C ASP A 265 3.12 27.34 3.55
N PHE A 266 3.47 28.36 4.34
CA PHE A 266 4.06 29.62 3.90
C PHE A 266 3.34 30.22 2.68
N TYR A 267 3.80 29.91 1.48
CA TYR A 267 3.24 30.42 0.21
C TYR A 267 2.31 29.42 -0.49
N ASN A 268 2.28 28.19 -0.02
CA ASN A 268 1.47 27.13 -0.62
C ASN A 268 0.13 27.00 0.13
N SER A 269 -0.90 26.69 -0.60
CA SER A 269 -2.17 26.24 -0.01
C SER A 269 -2.75 25.11 -0.85
N GLU A 270 -3.44 24.22 -0.20
CA GLU A 270 -4.07 23.07 -0.86
C GLU A 270 -5.45 22.81 -0.30
N LEU A 271 -6.33 22.39 -1.18
CA LEU A 271 -7.59 21.74 -0.87
C LEU A 271 -7.68 20.52 -1.77
N ASN A 272 -7.76 19.33 -1.19
CA ASN A 272 -7.93 18.09 -1.92
C ASN A 272 -9.15 17.36 -1.37
N LEU A 273 -9.99 16.89 -2.27
CA LEU A 273 -11.17 16.07 -2.00
C LEU A 273 -11.10 14.83 -2.85
N GLY A 274 -11.27 13.67 -2.26
CA GLY A 274 -11.26 12.40 -2.97
C GLY A 274 -12.35 11.47 -2.48
N LEU A 275 -12.98 10.78 -3.41
CA LEU A 275 -13.87 9.66 -3.15
C LEU A 275 -13.56 8.58 -4.17
N ARG A 276 -13.15 7.38 -3.70
CA ARG A 276 -12.80 6.29 -4.60
C ARG A 276 -13.16 4.92 -4.03
N LYS A 277 -13.51 4.02 -4.90
CA LYS A 277 -13.62 2.58 -4.67
C LYS A 277 -12.78 1.86 -5.71
N GLU A 278 -11.88 1.03 -5.25
CA GLU A 278 -11.02 0.19 -6.08
C GLU A 278 -11.65 -1.20 -6.26
N PHE A 279 -11.12 -2.00 -7.20
CA PHE A 279 -11.50 -3.40 -7.33
C PHE A 279 -11.12 -4.18 -6.07
N ILE A 280 -12.12 -4.72 -5.36
CA ILE A 280 -11.91 -5.53 -4.16
C ILE A 280 -12.09 -7.02 -4.47
N ARG A 281 -12.99 -7.34 -5.39
CA ARG A 281 -13.30 -8.70 -5.84
C ARG A 281 -12.84 -8.91 -7.27
N PRO A 282 -12.61 -10.17 -7.71
CA PRO A 282 -12.22 -10.46 -9.10
C PRO A 282 -13.26 -9.98 -10.14
N THR A 283 -14.55 -10.06 -9.79
CA THR A 283 -15.64 -9.42 -10.53
C THR A 283 -16.16 -8.27 -9.68
N ASP A 284 -15.89 -7.06 -10.09
CA ASP A 284 -16.22 -5.85 -9.33
C ASP A 284 -16.24 -4.62 -10.25
N TYR A 285 -16.55 -3.47 -9.67
CA TYR A 285 -16.38 -2.17 -10.31
C TYR A 285 -15.47 -1.27 -9.48
N GLU A 286 -14.79 -0.37 -10.14
CA GLU A 286 -14.09 0.75 -9.53
C GLU A 286 -14.71 2.07 -10.00
N ILE A 287 -14.61 3.07 -9.16
CA ILE A 287 -15.01 4.43 -9.49
C ILE A 287 -14.25 5.38 -8.57
N GLY A 288 -13.88 6.52 -9.08
CA GLY A 288 -13.25 7.55 -8.29
C GLY A 288 -13.46 8.93 -8.84
N LEU A 289 -13.37 9.87 -7.92
CA LEU A 289 -13.40 11.29 -8.19
C LEU A 289 -12.40 11.95 -7.26
N THR A 290 -11.50 12.77 -7.81
CA THR A 290 -10.64 13.64 -7.03
C THR A 290 -10.72 15.07 -7.55
N TYR A 291 -10.80 16.02 -6.63
CA TYR A 291 -10.72 17.44 -6.92
C TYR A 291 -9.59 18.05 -6.10
N SER A 292 -8.80 18.90 -6.72
CA SER A 292 -7.78 19.68 -6.01
C SER A 292 -7.73 21.14 -6.47
N ASP A 293 -7.58 22.06 -5.49
CA ASP A 293 -7.25 23.47 -5.71
C ASP A 293 -5.92 23.73 -5.00
N ILE A 294 -4.86 23.86 -5.79
CA ILE A 294 -3.48 23.95 -5.28
C ILE A 294 -2.89 25.29 -5.70
N LYS A 295 -2.36 26.01 -4.73
CA LYS A 295 -1.54 27.20 -4.91
C LYS A 295 -0.14 26.86 -4.42
N SER A 296 0.85 26.99 -5.28
CA SER A 296 2.23 26.70 -4.93
C SER A 296 3.21 27.71 -5.53
N LYS A 297 4.30 27.95 -4.81
CA LYS A 297 5.42 28.75 -5.32
C LYS A 297 6.35 27.80 -6.09
N ARG A 298 6.57 28.09 -7.37
CA ARG A 298 7.48 27.30 -8.23
C ARG A 298 8.64 28.19 -8.66
N TYR A 299 9.85 27.67 -8.53
CA TYR A 299 11.04 28.31 -9.04
C TYR A 299 11.13 28.13 -10.54
N MET A 300 11.27 29.24 -11.27
CA MET A 300 11.44 29.28 -12.72
C MET A 300 12.91 29.52 -13.02
N VAL A 301 13.58 28.52 -13.56
CA VAL A 301 15.02 28.57 -13.84
C VAL A 301 15.36 29.71 -14.82
N ASP A 302 14.56 29.87 -15.87
CA ASP A 302 14.80 30.86 -16.93
C ASP A 302 14.62 32.31 -16.46
N LEU A 303 13.87 32.53 -15.38
CA LEU A 303 13.59 33.85 -14.82
C LEU A 303 14.36 34.11 -13.53
N ASP A 304 15.13 33.14 -13.05
CA ASP A 304 15.82 33.13 -11.75
C ASP A 304 14.95 33.65 -10.59
N THR A 305 13.67 33.30 -10.64
CA THR A 305 12.68 33.74 -9.65
C THR A 305 11.64 32.68 -9.35
N SER A 306 10.98 32.86 -8.22
CA SER A 306 9.87 31.98 -7.84
C SER A 306 8.54 32.68 -8.10
N LEU A 307 7.72 32.05 -8.92
CA LEU A 307 6.39 32.55 -9.26
C LEU A 307 5.30 31.69 -8.61
N LEU A 308 4.17 32.34 -8.37
CA LEU A 308 3.00 31.71 -7.80
C LEU A 308 2.16 31.06 -8.88
N VAL A 309 1.95 29.75 -8.75
CA VAL A 309 1.09 28.96 -9.64
C VAL A 309 -0.14 28.54 -8.86
N LYS A 310 -1.32 28.72 -9.45
CA LYS A 310 -2.59 28.23 -8.93
C LYS A 310 -3.26 27.36 -9.96
N VAL A 311 -3.52 26.10 -9.61
CA VAL A 311 -4.15 25.10 -10.48
C VAL A 311 -5.32 24.44 -9.79
N ARG A 312 -6.39 24.19 -10.55
CA ARG A 312 -7.51 23.32 -10.19
C ARG A 312 -7.49 22.08 -11.05
N ASN A 313 -7.55 20.93 -10.42
CA ASN A 313 -7.61 19.65 -11.11
C ASN A 313 -8.90 18.94 -10.73
N LEU A 314 -9.50 18.28 -11.71
CA LEU A 314 -10.54 17.27 -11.50
C LEU A 314 -10.09 15.99 -12.21
N ASP A 315 -10.33 14.87 -11.58
CA ASP A 315 -10.04 13.56 -12.12
C ASP A 315 -11.19 12.62 -11.75
N VAL A 316 -11.81 12.05 -12.76
CA VAL A 316 -12.94 11.12 -12.61
C VAL A 316 -12.63 9.86 -13.39
N TRP A 317 -12.74 8.71 -12.75
CA TRP A 317 -12.52 7.43 -13.43
C TRP A 317 -13.54 6.39 -12.99
N GLY A 318 -13.70 5.39 -13.82
CA GLY A 318 -14.53 4.24 -13.52
C GLY A 318 -14.13 3.05 -14.36
N GLY A 319 -14.40 1.87 -13.86
CA GLY A 319 -14.09 0.64 -14.54
C GLY A 319 -14.88 -0.56 -14.03
N LYS A 320 -14.83 -1.63 -14.78
CA LYS A 320 -15.45 -2.90 -14.42
C LYS A 320 -14.52 -4.05 -14.72
N SER A 321 -14.40 -4.97 -13.78
CA SER A 321 -13.68 -6.23 -13.95
C SER A 321 -14.65 -7.40 -13.96
N HIS A 322 -14.27 -8.46 -14.70
CA HIS A 322 -15.00 -9.70 -14.77
C HIS A 322 -14.05 -10.89 -14.75
N TYR A 323 -14.29 -11.83 -13.83
CA TYR A 323 -13.46 -13.02 -13.69
C TYR A 323 -13.88 -14.10 -14.70
N ILE A 324 -12.93 -14.53 -15.52
CA ILE A 324 -13.13 -15.57 -16.52
C ILE A 324 -12.52 -16.89 -16.03
N ARG A 325 -13.38 -17.86 -15.71
CA ARG A 325 -12.97 -19.14 -15.12
C ARG A 325 -12.04 -19.95 -16.03
N SER A 326 -12.27 -19.94 -17.35
CA SER A 326 -11.49 -20.73 -18.32
C SER A 326 -10.01 -20.36 -18.33
N ILE A 327 -9.69 -19.06 -18.22
CA ILE A 327 -8.30 -18.55 -18.19
C ILE A 327 -7.80 -18.27 -16.77
N LYS A 328 -8.67 -18.44 -15.76
CA LYS A 328 -8.39 -18.16 -14.35
C LYS A 328 -7.82 -16.74 -14.12
N SER A 329 -8.38 -15.76 -14.83
CA SER A 329 -7.92 -14.37 -14.83
C SER A 329 -9.11 -13.43 -14.94
N SER A 330 -8.95 -12.21 -14.44
CA SER A 330 -9.95 -11.16 -14.60
C SER A 330 -9.59 -10.27 -15.78
N VAL A 331 -10.57 -9.94 -16.60
CA VAL A 331 -10.48 -8.90 -17.62
C VAL A 331 -11.12 -7.64 -17.08
N PHE A 332 -10.56 -6.48 -17.37
CA PHE A 332 -11.11 -5.20 -16.95
C PHE A 332 -11.12 -4.18 -18.09
N LEU A 333 -12.06 -3.25 -17.99
CA LEU A 333 -12.15 -2.04 -18.81
C LEU A 333 -12.29 -0.84 -17.89
N THR A 334 -11.59 0.23 -18.20
CA THR A 334 -11.57 1.48 -17.44
C THR A 334 -11.73 2.69 -18.36
N GLY A 335 -12.32 3.75 -17.85
CA GLY A 335 -12.34 5.06 -18.49
C GLY A 335 -11.97 6.13 -17.48
N ARG A 336 -11.27 7.16 -17.90
CA ARG A 336 -10.83 8.28 -17.07
C ARG A 336 -10.98 9.59 -17.83
N TYR A 337 -11.52 10.58 -17.16
CA TYR A 337 -11.51 11.97 -17.61
C TYR A 337 -10.79 12.80 -16.56
N SER A 338 -9.88 13.64 -17.01
CA SER A 338 -9.19 14.59 -16.13
C SER A 338 -9.08 15.95 -16.80
N TYR A 339 -9.08 17.00 -15.97
CA TYR A 339 -8.73 18.33 -16.44
C TYR A 339 -7.80 19.04 -15.46
N ALA A 340 -6.99 19.96 -15.99
CA ALA A 340 -6.22 20.92 -15.23
C ALA A 340 -6.46 22.33 -15.76
N ARG A 341 -6.72 23.28 -14.85
CA ARG A 341 -6.95 24.70 -15.18
C ARG A 341 -6.10 25.58 -14.29
N PHE A 342 -5.28 26.38 -14.92
CA PHE A 342 -4.35 27.29 -14.24
C PHE A 342 -4.96 28.69 -14.16
N SER A 343 -5.41 29.09 -12.97
CA SER A 343 -5.93 30.44 -12.74
C SER A 343 -4.84 31.48 -12.49
N ARG A 344 -3.62 31.06 -12.15
CA ARG A 344 -2.43 31.88 -12.02
C ARG A 344 -1.20 31.07 -12.38
N ARG A 345 -0.42 31.58 -13.33
CA ARG A 345 0.79 30.93 -13.82
C ARG A 345 1.71 31.95 -14.50
N PRO A 346 3.00 31.63 -14.72
CA PRO A 346 3.88 32.39 -15.61
C PRO A 346 3.31 32.42 -17.06
N PRO A 347 3.85 33.29 -17.91
CA PRO A 347 3.54 33.24 -19.34
C PRO A 347 3.84 31.84 -19.91
N VAL A 348 2.97 31.38 -20.78
CA VAL A 348 3.09 30.11 -21.49
C VAL A 348 2.93 30.33 -22.99
N THR A 349 3.61 29.53 -23.78
CA THR A 349 3.43 29.42 -25.24
C THR A 349 3.43 27.94 -25.61
N ALA A 350 3.17 27.61 -26.87
CA ALA A 350 3.17 26.24 -27.34
C ALA A 350 4.43 25.44 -26.93
N ASP A 351 5.59 26.10 -26.93
CA ASP A 351 6.89 25.49 -26.63
C ASP A 351 7.45 25.86 -25.25
N TYR A 352 6.82 26.81 -24.55
CA TYR A 352 7.32 27.30 -23.26
C TYR A 352 6.37 26.94 -22.13
N ASN A 353 6.93 26.30 -21.11
CA ASN A 353 6.20 25.81 -19.91
C ASN A 353 5.01 24.87 -20.23
N PRO A 354 5.16 23.82 -21.04
CA PRO A 354 4.05 22.94 -21.42
C PRO A 354 3.38 22.26 -20.22
N ALA A 355 4.09 22.04 -19.12
CA ALA A 355 3.54 21.48 -17.89
C ALA A 355 2.56 22.41 -17.15
N LEU A 356 2.41 23.66 -17.61
CA LEU A 356 1.49 24.65 -17.05
C LEU A 356 0.37 25.00 -18.03
N HIS A 357 0.20 24.25 -19.11
CA HIS A 357 -0.91 24.41 -20.05
C HIS A 357 -2.22 23.89 -19.45
N ASP A 358 -3.30 24.60 -19.73
CA ASP A 358 -4.64 24.07 -19.47
C ASP A 358 -4.89 22.86 -20.37
N HIS A 359 -5.41 21.79 -19.82
CA HIS A 359 -5.72 20.60 -20.60
C HIS A 359 -6.88 19.80 -20.03
N ASP A 360 -7.53 19.08 -20.93
CA ASP A 360 -8.48 18.01 -20.67
C ASP A 360 -7.92 16.71 -21.24
N ALA A 361 -8.17 15.59 -20.62
CA ALA A 361 -7.78 14.31 -21.15
C ALA A 361 -8.88 13.26 -20.94
N MET A 362 -9.09 12.42 -21.95
CA MET A 362 -9.99 11.28 -21.89
C MET A 362 -9.21 10.02 -22.27
N LEU A 363 -9.11 9.10 -21.33
CA LEU A 363 -8.34 7.88 -21.47
C LEU A 363 -9.24 6.65 -21.31
N PHE A 364 -8.99 5.63 -22.11
CA PHE A 364 -9.64 4.35 -22.02
C PHE A 364 -8.57 3.27 -21.83
N GLY A 365 -8.75 2.44 -20.83
CA GLY A 365 -7.85 1.33 -20.50
C GLY A 365 -8.55 0.00 -20.56
N GLY A 366 -7.83 -1.02 -20.93
CA GLY A 366 -8.31 -2.39 -20.88
C GLY A 366 -7.15 -3.34 -20.67
N GLY A 367 -7.46 -4.45 -19.99
CA GLY A 367 -6.41 -5.38 -19.68
C GLY A 367 -6.88 -6.63 -18.98
N LEU A 368 -5.92 -7.40 -18.55
CA LEU A 368 -6.16 -8.63 -17.82
C LEU A 368 -5.19 -8.75 -16.66
N TYR A 369 -5.68 -9.31 -15.55
CA TYR A 369 -4.86 -9.60 -14.40
C TYR A 369 -5.21 -10.94 -13.78
N ARG A 370 -4.19 -11.56 -13.21
CA ARG A 370 -4.32 -12.74 -12.37
C ARG A 370 -3.53 -12.48 -11.10
N GLU A 371 -4.21 -12.54 -9.99
CA GLU A 371 -3.60 -12.27 -8.71
C GLU A 371 -3.83 -13.45 -7.78
N LYS A 372 -2.74 -13.91 -7.18
CA LYS A 372 -2.71 -14.86 -6.08
C LYS A 372 -1.85 -14.27 -4.99
N PHE A 373 -2.13 -14.63 -3.77
CA PHE A 373 -1.37 -14.13 -2.63
C PHE A 373 -0.70 -15.29 -1.91
N TYR A 374 0.53 -15.07 -1.55
CA TYR A 374 1.31 -16.00 -0.74
C TYR A 374 1.75 -15.30 0.53
N THR A 375 1.66 -16.03 1.64
CA THR A 375 2.13 -15.55 2.92
C THR A 375 3.64 -15.73 2.99
N ALA A 376 4.35 -14.66 3.28
CA ALA A 376 5.79 -14.65 3.50
C ALA A 376 6.11 -13.85 4.77
N ASN A 377 7.32 -14.05 5.29
CA ASN A 377 7.83 -13.27 6.40
C ASN A 377 9.11 -12.56 5.94
N MET A 378 9.34 -11.34 6.39
CA MET A 378 10.60 -10.61 6.23
C MET A 378 11.01 -10.28 4.78
N VAL A 379 10.06 -9.96 3.92
CA VAL A 379 10.37 -9.51 2.55
C VAL A 379 10.48 -7.99 2.48
N TYR A 380 9.52 -7.26 3.03
CA TYR A 380 9.48 -5.79 3.09
C TYR A 380 9.63 -5.26 4.52
N GLY A 381 9.15 -5.98 5.52
CA GLY A 381 9.14 -5.57 6.91
C GLY A 381 9.75 -6.62 7.84
N PHE A 382 10.15 -6.17 9.03
CA PHE A 382 10.72 -7.04 10.04
C PHE A 382 9.64 -7.54 11.00
N GLY A 383 9.46 -8.88 11.08
CA GLY A 383 8.61 -9.52 12.10
C GLY A 383 7.11 -9.54 11.80
N THR A 384 6.66 -9.08 10.65
CA THR A 384 5.26 -9.15 10.22
C THR A 384 5.05 -10.22 9.16
N ARG A 385 3.87 -10.86 9.16
CA ARG A 385 3.45 -11.67 8.03
C ARG A 385 3.05 -10.76 6.88
N GLU A 386 3.62 -11.03 5.72
CA GLU A 386 3.38 -10.26 4.50
C GLU A 386 2.65 -11.11 3.48
N TYR A 387 1.75 -10.49 2.73
CA TYR A 387 1.12 -11.11 1.58
C TYR A 387 1.76 -10.59 0.32
N LEU A 388 2.46 -11.46 -0.37
CA LEU A 388 3.10 -11.15 -1.63
C LEU A 388 2.16 -11.52 -2.77
N ALA A 389 1.80 -10.53 -3.57
CA ALA A 389 1.01 -10.76 -4.77
C ALA A 389 1.86 -11.47 -5.82
N THR A 390 1.36 -12.59 -6.31
CA THR A 390 1.95 -13.32 -7.44
C THR A 390 0.96 -13.38 -8.59
N GLY A 391 1.49 -13.40 -9.79
CA GLY A 391 0.69 -13.38 -11.00
C GLY A 391 1.15 -12.31 -11.96
N TYR A 392 0.20 -11.74 -12.70
CA TYR A 392 0.50 -10.70 -13.67
C TYR A 392 -0.67 -9.74 -13.84
N LYS A 393 -0.35 -8.52 -14.27
CA LYS A 393 -1.27 -7.52 -14.78
C LYS A 393 -0.70 -7.00 -16.11
N ALA A 394 -1.51 -7.03 -17.16
CA ALA A 394 -1.21 -6.41 -18.44
C ALA A 394 -2.32 -5.41 -18.75
N GLU A 395 -1.94 -4.21 -19.15
CA GLU A 395 -2.87 -3.11 -19.40
C GLU A 395 -2.43 -2.32 -20.62
N LEU A 396 -3.36 -2.00 -21.48
CA LEU A 396 -3.21 -1.07 -22.60
C LEU A 396 -4.12 0.13 -22.32
N VAL A 397 -3.58 1.32 -22.46
CA VAL A 397 -4.31 2.58 -22.29
C VAL A 397 -4.17 3.39 -23.57
N SER A 398 -5.27 3.90 -24.08
CA SER A 398 -5.29 4.84 -25.20
C SER A 398 -6.20 6.01 -24.89
N GLY A 399 -5.97 7.15 -25.50
CA GLY A 399 -6.82 8.30 -25.31
C GLY A 399 -6.36 9.53 -26.05
N TYR A 400 -6.99 10.62 -25.70
CA TYR A 400 -6.78 11.92 -26.32
C TYR A 400 -6.76 13.00 -25.25
N SER A 401 -5.85 13.95 -25.40
CA SER A 401 -5.73 15.14 -24.57
C SER A 401 -5.93 16.37 -25.42
N TRP A 402 -6.85 17.23 -25.00
CA TRP A 402 -7.07 18.54 -25.58
C TRP A 402 -6.30 19.57 -24.77
N GLY A 403 -5.27 20.09 -25.37
CA GLY A 403 -4.42 21.09 -24.73
C GLY A 403 -4.81 22.51 -25.13
N GLU A 404 -4.28 23.50 -24.42
CA GLU A 404 -4.44 24.91 -24.74
C GLU A 404 -3.78 25.31 -26.07
N PHE A 405 -2.69 24.65 -26.41
CA PHE A 405 -1.91 24.93 -27.62
C PHE A 405 -1.79 23.72 -28.54
N ASN A 406 -1.72 22.52 -27.98
CA ASN A 406 -1.52 21.29 -28.73
C ASN A 406 -2.45 20.19 -28.22
N ASP A 407 -3.02 19.47 -29.16
CA ASP A 407 -3.75 18.24 -28.88
C ASP A 407 -2.83 17.02 -29.04
N GLU A 408 -3.00 16.04 -28.19
CA GLU A 408 -2.11 14.88 -28.14
C GLU A 408 -2.88 13.57 -28.09
N MET A 409 -2.45 12.58 -28.84
CA MET A 409 -2.89 11.19 -28.68
C MET A 409 -1.98 10.48 -27.67
N TYR A 410 -2.61 9.75 -26.77
CA TYR A 410 -1.91 8.93 -25.80
C TYR A 410 -2.08 7.44 -26.13
N LEU A 411 -0.97 6.70 -26.10
CA LEU A 411 -0.96 5.25 -26.16
C LEU A 411 0.07 4.75 -25.15
N GLY A 412 -0.38 3.97 -24.18
CA GLY A 412 0.50 3.43 -23.13
C GLY A 412 0.24 1.96 -22.90
N MET A 413 1.28 1.24 -22.53
CA MET A 413 1.22 -0.17 -22.15
C MET A 413 1.93 -0.38 -20.82
N SER A 414 1.34 -1.16 -19.94
CA SER A 414 2.00 -1.60 -18.73
C SER A 414 1.93 -3.11 -18.56
N TYR A 415 3.00 -3.70 -18.04
CA TYR A 415 3.05 -5.10 -17.69
C TYR A 415 3.73 -5.26 -16.34
N GLN A 416 3.05 -5.91 -15.43
CA GLN A 416 3.55 -6.23 -14.10
C GLN A 416 3.46 -7.73 -13.88
N THR A 417 4.51 -8.33 -13.34
CA THR A 417 4.50 -9.73 -12.90
C THR A 417 5.27 -9.90 -11.61
N GLY A 418 4.77 -10.78 -10.77
CA GLY A 418 5.43 -11.14 -9.52
C GLY A 418 5.38 -12.64 -9.29
N GLY A 419 6.41 -13.18 -8.68
CA GLY A 419 6.47 -14.61 -8.37
C GLY A 419 7.71 -15.02 -7.60
N PHE A 420 7.63 -16.19 -7.02
CA PHE A 420 8.78 -16.82 -6.36
C PHE A 420 9.63 -17.58 -7.37
N ARG A 421 10.92 -17.33 -7.34
CA ARG A 421 11.97 -18.06 -8.07
C ARG A 421 12.99 -18.59 -7.08
N GLY A 422 13.87 -19.48 -7.49
CA GLY A 422 14.88 -20.10 -6.61
C GLY A 422 15.77 -19.12 -5.85
N MET A 423 15.85 -17.86 -6.25
CA MET A 423 16.59 -16.79 -5.58
C MET A 423 15.72 -15.91 -4.64
N GLY A 424 14.41 -16.14 -4.57
CA GLY A 424 13.49 -15.34 -3.76
C GLY A 424 12.26 -14.85 -4.53
N TYR A 425 11.62 -13.79 -4.01
CA TYR A 425 10.51 -13.11 -4.67
C TYR A 425 11.03 -12.09 -5.67
N ILE A 426 10.54 -12.16 -6.89
CA ILE A 426 10.89 -11.25 -7.99
C ILE A 426 9.61 -10.56 -8.44
N CYS A 427 9.63 -9.22 -8.47
CA CYS A 427 8.59 -8.39 -9.06
C CYS A 427 9.21 -7.55 -10.19
N LEU A 428 8.60 -7.60 -11.36
CA LEU A 428 8.98 -6.80 -12.53
C LEU A 428 7.81 -5.91 -12.91
N LEU A 429 8.09 -4.62 -13.07
CA LEU A 429 7.16 -3.64 -13.62
C LEU A 429 7.79 -3.02 -14.87
N TYR A 430 7.06 -3.09 -15.96
CA TYR A 430 7.38 -2.40 -17.21
C TYR A 430 6.25 -1.44 -17.56
N THR A 431 6.59 -0.20 -17.85
CA THR A 431 5.66 0.83 -18.35
C THR A 431 6.28 1.52 -19.54
N SER A 432 5.49 1.74 -20.58
CA SER A 432 5.84 2.57 -21.72
C SER A 432 4.73 3.58 -21.94
N PRO A 433 5.06 4.86 -22.09
CA PRO A 433 4.11 5.87 -22.53
C PRO A 433 3.72 5.63 -23.97
#